data_5b541321a5f3a03acf6019dbf59077a9
#
_entry.id   5b541321a5f3a03acf6019dbf59077a9
#
_cell.length_a   1.000
_cell.length_b   1.000
_cell.length_c   1.000
_cell.angle_alpha   90.00
_cell.angle_beta   90.00
_cell.angle_gamma   90.00
#
_symmetry.space_group_name_H-M   'P 1'
#
loop_
_entity.id
_entity.type
_entity.pdbx_description
1 polymer ?
#
loop_
_entity_poly.entity_id
_entity_poly.type
_entity_poly.pdbx_seq_one_letter_code
_entity_poly.pdbx_strand_id
1 'polypeptide(L)'
;EPLHRLNRTEYQNAIRDLLALDIDAATLVPADDQSYGFDNIAGVLKVSPTLLERYMSAAREISRLAVGASTMAPAGETFRIVSDLSQYRHRDGLPFGTRGGVSVPYNFPRDGEYDIKLELLDLFAAAPIREPHQLELSVDGEQVAIFRLTPRNRADDQGDAYNSGPDKLEARVPIKAGPRVVGATFPRERWEEEGVLQPRQQGFALAVNDMPDTNPRVGSIEITGPLTDEGPGDTPSRRRLLTCRP
;
A
#
# COMPACT_ATOMS: atom_id res chain seq x y z
N GLU A 1 -7.49 14.57 38.57
CA GLU A 1 -6.76 13.78 37.54
C GLU A 1 -5.96 14.74 36.68
N PRO A 2 -4.68 14.45 36.41
CA PRO A 2 -3.91 15.29 35.51
C PRO A 2 -4.50 15.18 34.09
N LEU A 3 -4.73 16.33 33.44
CA LEU A 3 -5.09 16.38 32.03
C LEU A 3 -3.89 15.90 31.23
N HIS A 4 -4.11 14.94 30.31
CA HIS A 4 -3.13 14.44 29.40
C HIS A 4 -3.71 14.42 27.97
N ARG A 5 -2.84 14.47 26.99
CA ARG A 5 -3.23 14.31 25.59
C ARG A 5 -3.42 12.83 25.23
N LEU A 6 -4.07 12.58 24.13
CA LEU A 6 -4.08 11.25 23.53
C LEU A 6 -2.66 10.89 23.07
N ASN A 7 -2.28 9.62 23.19
CA ASN A 7 -1.12 9.10 22.49
C ASN A 7 -1.43 8.94 21.00
N ARG A 8 -0.43 8.60 20.21
CA ARG A 8 -0.56 8.47 18.75
C ARG A 8 -1.61 7.44 18.33
N THR A 9 -1.65 6.29 18.99
CA THR A 9 -2.63 5.22 18.70
C THR A 9 -4.04 5.64 19.10
N GLU A 10 -4.20 6.27 20.24
CA GLU A 10 -5.48 6.80 20.71
C GLU A 10 -5.99 7.91 19.78
N TYR A 11 -5.10 8.79 19.30
CA TYR A 11 -5.43 9.84 18.34
C TYR A 11 -5.93 9.23 17.01
N GLN A 12 -5.22 8.24 16.46
CA GLN A 12 -5.64 7.52 15.26
C GLN A 12 -7.02 6.88 15.41
N ASN A 13 -7.24 6.20 16.55
CA ASN A 13 -8.53 5.58 16.85
C ASN A 13 -9.64 6.63 16.99
N ALA A 14 -9.38 7.75 17.65
CA ALA A 14 -10.34 8.83 17.80
C ALA A 14 -10.75 9.42 16.43
N ILE A 15 -9.81 9.63 15.51
CA ILE A 15 -10.11 10.12 14.15
C ILE A 15 -10.95 9.09 13.39
N ARG A 16 -10.58 7.80 13.42
CA ARG A 16 -11.36 6.74 12.80
C ARG A 16 -12.79 6.68 13.34
N ASP A 17 -12.94 6.78 14.66
CA ASP A 17 -14.24 6.66 15.31
C ASP A 17 -15.10 7.91 15.09
N LEU A 18 -14.52 9.11 15.02
CA LEU A 18 -15.24 10.35 14.78
C LEU A 18 -15.57 10.56 13.31
N LEU A 19 -14.63 10.31 12.42
CA LEU A 19 -14.72 10.69 11.01
C LEU A 19 -14.89 9.51 10.06
N ALA A 20 -14.88 8.27 10.57
CA ALA A 20 -14.81 7.07 9.73
C ALA A 20 -13.66 7.16 8.69
N LEU A 21 -12.52 7.72 9.11
CA LEU A 21 -11.34 7.94 8.29
C LEU A 21 -10.17 7.24 8.95
N ASP A 22 -9.58 6.30 8.26
CA ASP A 22 -8.35 5.65 8.71
C ASP A 22 -7.15 6.48 8.24
N ILE A 23 -6.28 6.82 9.19
CA ILE A 23 -5.07 7.62 8.97
C ILE A 23 -3.86 6.88 9.54
N ASP A 24 -2.69 7.11 8.98
CA ASP A 24 -1.43 6.77 9.67
C ASP A 24 -0.98 7.94 10.53
N ALA A 25 -1.27 7.89 11.82
CA ALA A 25 -0.86 8.94 12.75
C ALA A 25 0.66 9.07 12.87
N ALA A 26 1.44 8.05 12.46
CA ALA A 26 2.90 8.11 12.51
C ALA A 26 3.49 9.10 11.49
N THR A 27 2.78 9.36 10.40
CA THR A 27 3.18 10.36 9.39
C THR A 27 2.81 11.78 9.77
N LEU A 28 1.78 11.94 10.61
CA LEU A 28 1.17 13.23 10.94
C LEU A 28 1.70 13.86 12.24
N VAL A 29 1.95 13.03 13.24
CA VAL A 29 2.37 13.49 14.57
C VAL A 29 3.63 12.76 15.04
N PRO A 30 4.51 13.43 15.82
CA PRO A 30 5.75 12.81 16.29
C PRO A 30 5.48 11.64 17.24
N ALA A 31 6.49 10.80 17.46
CA ALA A 31 6.42 9.72 18.43
C ALA A 31 6.13 10.23 19.83
N ASP A 32 5.42 9.43 20.60
CA ASP A 32 5.14 9.73 22.00
C ASP A 32 6.36 9.47 22.88
N ASP A 33 6.49 10.29 23.93
CA ASP A 33 7.46 10.03 24.97
C ASP A 33 7.06 8.76 25.74
N GLN A 34 8.05 7.95 26.07
CA GLN A 34 7.85 6.69 26.78
C GLN A 34 8.40 6.76 28.21
N SER A 35 7.72 6.09 29.11
CA SER A 35 8.21 5.86 30.46
C SER A 35 8.00 4.39 30.83
N TYR A 36 9.04 3.74 31.35
CA TYR A 36 9.03 2.30 31.65
C TYR A 36 8.61 1.40 30.47
N GLY A 37 8.86 1.84 29.23
CA GLY A 37 8.46 1.11 28.01
C GLY A 37 7.00 1.29 27.60
N PHE A 38 6.24 2.18 28.26
CA PHE A 38 4.85 2.50 27.93
C PHE A 38 4.73 3.92 27.39
N ASP A 39 3.92 4.12 26.35
CA ASP A 39 3.64 5.41 25.69
C ASP A 39 2.29 6.03 26.10
N ASN A 40 1.59 5.42 27.05
CA ASN A 40 0.27 5.85 27.51
C ASN A 40 0.26 6.38 28.97
N ILE A 41 1.43 6.70 29.51
CA ILE A 41 1.53 7.23 30.86
C ILE A 41 1.21 8.74 30.86
N ALA A 42 0.12 9.12 31.51
CA ALA A 42 -0.37 10.52 31.59
C ALA A 42 0.70 11.54 31.98
N GLY A 43 1.63 11.16 32.90
CA GLY A 43 2.70 12.05 33.39
C GLY A 43 3.72 12.48 32.34
N VAL A 44 3.86 11.70 31.22
CA VAL A 44 4.81 11.99 30.13
C VAL A 44 4.11 12.57 28.91
N LEU A 45 2.81 12.38 28.75
CA LEU A 45 2.01 12.87 27.61
C LEU A 45 1.72 14.38 27.75
N LYS A 46 2.77 15.19 27.63
CA LYS A 46 2.68 16.66 27.71
C LYS A 46 2.44 17.28 26.35
N VAL A 47 1.86 18.47 26.33
CA VAL A 47 1.68 19.27 25.11
C VAL A 47 2.77 20.34 25.07
N SER A 48 3.60 20.32 24.03
CA SER A 48 4.53 21.40 23.70
C SER A 48 3.97 22.29 22.60
N PRO A 49 4.45 23.55 22.45
CA PRO A 49 4.05 24.41 21.34
C PRO A 49 4.27 23.75 19.96
N THR A 50 5.41 23.11 19.77
CA THR A 50 5.74 22.40 18.52
C THR A 50 4.77 21.24 18.25
N LEU A 51 4.41 20.50 19.28
CA LEU A 51 3.43 19.42 19.14
C LEU A 51 2.04 19.97 18.79
N LEU A 52 1.64 21.10 19.36
CA LEU A 52 0.38 21.77 19.03
C LEU A 52 0.35 22.19 17.54
N GLU A 53 1.44 22.75 17.02
CA GLU A 53 1.56 23.07 15.60
C GLU A 53 1.41 21.83 14.70
N ARG A 54 1.97 20.69 15.11
CA ARG A 54 1.80 19.42 14.39
C ARG A 54 0.35 18.94 14.41
N TYR A 55 -0.33 19.01 15.55
CA TYR A 55 -1.76 18.70 15.63
C TYR A 55 -2.61 19.61 14.74
N MET A 56 -2.31 20.91 14.69
CA MET A 56 -3.02 21.84 13.80
C MET A 56 -2.78 21.52 12.32
N SER A 57 -1.58 21.13 11.95
CA SER A 57 -1.26 20.69 10.58
C SER A 57 -1.99 19.40 10.24
N ALA A 58 -1.92 18.40 11.11
CA ALA A 58 -2.64 17.14 10.97
C ALA A 58 -4.15 17.36 10.85
N ALA A 59 -4.75 18.20 11.69
CA ALA A 59 -6.17 18.50 11.63
C ALA A 59 -6.59 19.14 10.30
N ARG A 60 -5.77 20.00 9.70
CA ARG A 60 -6.02 20.58 8.38
C ARG A 60 -5.99 19.51 7.28
N GLU A 61 -5.04 18.61 7.33
CA GLU A 61 -4.92 17.51 6.37
C GLU A 61 -6.09 16.54 6.50
N ILE A 62 -6.35 16.07 7.72
CA ILE A 62 -7.46 15.16 8.03
C ILE A 62 -8.81 15.77 7.60
N SER A 63 -9.05 17.06 7.89
CA SER A 63 -10.31 17.70 7.51
C SER A 63 -10.49 17.78 5.99
N ARG A 64 -9.40 18.06 5.24
CA ARG A 64 -9.44 18.06 3.78
C ARG A 64 -9.72 16.68 3.19
N LEU A 65 -9.07 15.65 3.74
CA LEU A 65 -9.34 14.26 3.36
C LEU A 65 -10.78 13.86 3.67
N ALA A 66 -11.27 14.19 4.86
CA ALA A 66 -12.62 13.82 5.30
C ALA A 66 -13.73 14.41 4.43
N VAL A 67 -13.54 15.63 3.93
CA VAL A 67 -14.55 16.31 3.06
C VAL A 67 -14.26 16.14 1.57
N GLY A 68 -13.12 15.62 1.18
CA GLY A 68 -12.71 15.50 -0.22
C GLY A 68 -12.52 16.88 -0.86
N ALA A 69 -11.68 17.73 -0.25
CA ALA A 69 -11.49 19.11 -0.72
C ALA A 69 -10.90 19.16 -2.13
N SER A 70 -11.45 20.01 -3.00
CA SER A 70 -11.03 20.16 -4.40
C SER A 70 -9.65 20.79 -4.60
N THR A 71 -9.09 21.40 -3.55
CA THR A 71 -7.78 22.05 -3.59
C THR A 71 -6.61 21.09 -3.37
N MET A 72 -6.87 19.80 -3.28
CA MET A 72 -5.79 18.81 -3.19
C MET A 72 -5.14 18.66 -4.55
N ALA A 73 -3.87 19.07 -4.63
CA ALA A 73 -3.05 18.74 -5.81
C ALA A 73 -2.91 17.22 -5.92
N PRO A 74 -2.75 16.68 -7.15
CA PRO A 74 -2.39 15.29 -7.32
C PRO A 74 -1.17 14.96 -6.44
N ALA A 75 -1.30 14.00 -5.57
CA ALA A 75 -0.23 13.54 -4.69
C ALA A 75 0.11 12.10 -5.02
N GLY A 76 1.37 11.74 -4.88
CA GLY A 76 1.84 10.37 -5.00
C GLY A 76 2.19 9.82 -3.63
N GLU A 77 1.73 8.61 -3.34
CA GLU A 77 2.13 7.86 -2.15
C GLU A 77 2.74 6.53 -2.57
N THR A 78 3.90 6.21 -2.00
CA THR A 78 4.63 4.99 -2.31
C THR A 78 4.66 4.07 -1.09
N PHE A 79 4.05 2.91 -1.23
CA PHE A 79 4.06 1.83 -0.25
C PHE A 79 5.20 0.88 -0.55
N ARG A 80 6.29 0.99 0.21
CA ARG A 80 7.42 0.09 0.09
C ARG A 80 7.18 -1.19 0.87
N ILE A 81 7.40 -2.32 0.21
CA ILE A 81 7.22 -3.64 0.80
C ILE A 81 8.54 -4.09 1.41
N VAL A 82 8.47 -4.54 2.66
CA VAL A 82 9.66 -5.06 3.34
C VAL A 82 10.20 -6.29 2.62
N SER A 83 11.51 -6.35 2.45
CA SER A 83 12.17 -7.36 1.60
C SER A 83 12.07 -8.78 2.12
N ASP A 84 11.87 -8.96 3.42
CA ASP A 84 11.70 -10.27 4.09
C ASP A 84 10.26 -10.79 4.03
N LEU A 85 9.32 -10.00 3.49
CA LEU A 85 7.94 -10.42 3.34
C LEU A 85 7.84 -11.56 2.31
N SER A 86 7.44 -12.73 2.76
CA SER A 86 7.20 -13.88 1.88
C SER A 86 6.02 -13.60 0.94
N GLN A 87 6.24 -13.78 -0.38
CA GLN A 87 5.22 -13.61 -1.41
C GLN A 87 5.01 -14.88 -2.25
N TYR A 88 5.41 -16.05 -1.77
CA TYR A 88 5.27 -17.32 -2.48
C TYR A 88 4.09 -18.17 -2.00
N ARG A 89 3.39 -17.73 -0.98
CA ARG A 89 2.18 -18.37 -0.45
C ARG A 89 1.01 -17.42 -0.52
N HIS A 90 -0.19 -17.97 -0.59
CA HIS A 90 -1.42 -17.19 -0.44
C HIS A 90 -1.38 -16.36 0.87
N ARG A 91 -1.94 -15.17 0.81
CA ARG A 91 -2.07 -14.27 1.96
C ARG A 91 -3.51 -13.85 2.12
N ASP A 92 -3.92 -13.70 3.38
CA ASP A 92 -5.25 -13.21 3.73
C ASP A 92 -5.47 -11.80 3.14
N GLY A 93 -6.68 -11.57 2.65
CA GLY A 93 -7.05 -10.30 2.00
C GLY A 93 -6.70 -10.21 0.50
N LEU A 94 -6.04 -11.23 -0.07
CA LEU A 94 -5.81 -11.34 -1.50
C LEU A 94 -6.76 -12.36 -2.14
N PRO A 95 -7.05 -12.26 -3.46
CA PRO A 95 -7.91 -13.22 -4.14
C PRO A 95 -7.43 -14.66 -3.99
N PHE A 96 -8.37 -15.60 -3.87
CA PHE A 96 -8.04 -17.03 -3.89
C PHE A 96 -7.42 -17.43 -5.23
N GLY A 97 -6.56 -18.43 -5.22
CA GLY A 97 -5.85 -18.86 -6.42
C GLY A 97 -4.62 -18.03 -6.77
N THR A 98 -4.18 -17.16 -5.86
CA THR A 98 -2.92 -16.45 -5.99
C THR A 98 -1.82 -17.16 -5.23
N ARG A 99 -0.59 -17.07 -5.74
CA ARG A 99 0.57 -17.62 -5.04
C ARG A 99 1.10 -16.67 -3.95
N GLY A 100 0.88 -15.39 -4.13
CA GLY A 100 1.34 -14.38 -3.20
C GLY A 100 1.08 -12.99 -3.75
N GLY A 101 1.75 -12.01 -3.19
CA GLY A 101 1.58 -10.62 -3.53
C GLY A 101 1.45 -9.77 -2.28
N VAL A 102 0.94 -8.59 -2.46
CA VAL A 102 0.78 -7.59 -1.39
C VAL A 102 -0.53 -6.84 -1.56
N SER A 103 -1.08 -6.37 -0.46
CA SER A 103 -2.20 -5.44 -0.46
C SER A 103 -1.90 -4.27 0.45
N VAL A 104 -2.33 -3.08 0.06
CA VAL A 104 -2.20 -1.86 0.84
C VAL A 104 -3.55 -1.17 0.95
N PRO A 105 -3.95 -0.74 2.16
CA PRO A 105 -5.10 0.12 2.32
C PRO A 105 -4.74 1.53 1.87
N TYR A 106 -5.62 2.16 1.10
CA TYR A 106 -5.46 3.55 0.68
C TYR A 106 -6.79 4.28 0.73
N ASN A 107 -6.79 5.51 1.23
CA ASN A 107 -7.99 6.34 1.24
C ASN A 107 -7.95 7.31 0.07
N PHE A 108 -8.69 6.98 -0.99
CA PHE A 108 -8.82 7.82 -2.17
C PHE A 108 -9.61 9.09 -1.84
N PRO A 109 -9.00 10.29 -1.96
CA PRO A 109 -9.63 11.51 -1.48
C PRO A 109 -10.84 11.97 -2.31
N ARG A 110 -10.87 11.61 -3.60
CA ARG A 110 -11.87 12.06 -4.56
C ARG A 110 -12.18 10.98 -5.59
N ASP A 111 -13.35 11.04 -6.20
CA ASP A 111 -13.64 10.29 -7.42
C ASP A 111 -12.76 10.81 -8.55
N GLY A 112 -12.19 9.93 -9.35
CA GLY A 112 -11.35 10.31 -10.48
C GLY A 112 -10.43 9.19 -10.96
N GLU A 113 -9.56 9.53 -11.88
CA GLU A 113 -8.53 8.61 -12.39
C GLU A 113 -7.26 8.69 -11.55
N TYR A 114 -6.67 7.53 -11.31
CA TYR A 114 -5.41 7.37 -10.57
C TYR A 114 -4.45 6.51 -11.37
N ASP A 115 -3.19 6.90 -11.40
CA ASP A 115 -2.12 6.05 -11.89
C ASP A 115 -1.60 5.20 -10.73
N ILE A 116 -1.62 3.87 -10.93
CA ILE A 116 -1.07 2.90 -9.99
C ILE A 116 0.11 2.22 -10.66
N LYS A 117 1.30 2.44 -10.10
CA LYS A 117 2.56 1.89 -10.59
C LYS A 117 3.07 0.83 -9.62
N LEU A 118 3.50 -0.29 -10.16
CA LEU A 118 4.10 -1.39 -9.41
C LEU A 118 5.59 -1.46 -9.73
N GLU A 119 6.40 -1.73 -8.72
CA GLU A 119 7.80 -2.06 -8.91
C GLU A 119 8.07 -3.44 -8.33
N LEU A 120 8.85 -4.22 -9.05
CA LEU A 120 9.28 -5.53 -8.57
C LEU A 120 10.45 -5.38 -7.61
N LEU A 121 10.48 -6.24 -6.60
CA LEU A 121 11.59 -6.28 -5.68
C LEU A 121 12.79 -6.95 -6.36
N ASP A 122 13.82 -6.18 -6.57
CA ASP A 122 15.12 -6.69 -7.04
C ASP A 122 15.98 -7.03 -5.82
N LEU A 123 15.86 -8.27 -5.36
CA LEU A 123 16.69 -8.75 -4.23
C LEU A 123 18.13 -9.07 -4.64
N PHE A 124 18.36 -9.35 -5.90
CA PHE A 124 19.66 -9.60 -6.47
C PHE A 124 19.60 -9.14 -7.92
N ALA A 125 20.28 -8.10 -8.24
CA ALA A 125 20.41 -7.49 -9.56
C ALA A 125 20.69 -8.46 -10.74
N ALA A 126 20.52 -9.75 -10.54
CA ALA A 126 20.89 -10.80 -11.48
C ALA A 126 19.94 -12.01 -11.52
N ALA A 127 18.77 -11.99 -10.87
CA ALA A 127 17.82 -13.10 -11.05
C ALA A 127 16.85 -12.77 -12.18
N PRO A 128 17.16 -13.10 -13.44
CA PRO A 128 16.25 -12.81 -14.55
C PRO A 128 14.96 -13.61 -14.37
N ILE A 129 13.84 -13.02 -14.69
CA ILE A 129 12.58 -13.74 -14.85
C ILE A 129 12.82 -14.83 -15.89
N ARG A 130 12.73 -16.09 -15.48
CA ARG A 130 13.03 -17.26 -16.33
C ARG A 130 11.81 -17.85 -17.00
N GLU A 131 10.66 -17.68 -16.38
CA GLU A 131 9.38 -18.18 -16.86
C GLU A 131 8.38 -17.02 -16.95
N PRO A 132 7.42 -17.06 -17.85
CA PRO A 132 6.36 -16.06 -17.91
C PRO A 132 5.55 -16.09 -16.61
N HIS A 133 5.22 -14.90 -16.09
CA HIS A 133 4.32 -14.73 -14.95
C HIS A 133 3.24 -13.71 -15.28
N GLN A 134 2.11 -13.83 -14.61
CA GLN A 134 1.09 -12.79 -14.61
C GLN A 134 1.12 -12.06 -13.27
N LEU A 135 1.06 -10.73 -13.32
CA LEU A 135 0.89 -9.87 -12.15
C LEU A 135 -0.45 -9.17 -12.31
N GLU A 136 -1.36 -9.43 -11.40
CA GLU A 136 -2.69 -8.84 -11.35
C GLU A 136 -2.71 -7.65 -10.41
N LEU A 137 -3.25 -6.54 -10.88
CA LEU A 137 -3.61 -5.39 -10.06
C LEU A 137 -5.10 -5.43 -9.76
N SER A 138 -5.47 -5.27 -8.51
CA SER A 138 -6.87 -5.26 -8.06
C SER A 138 -7.16 -4.08 -7.13
N VAL A 139 -8.41 -3.65 -7.11
CA VAL A 139 -8.97 -2.69 -6.16
C VAL A 139 -10.17 -3.34 -5.49
N ASP A 140 -10.17 -3.44 -4.16
CA ASP A 140 -11.18 -4.16 -3.37
C ASP A 140 -11.42 -5.61 -3.84
N GLY A 141 -10.36 -6.26 -4.35
CA GLY A 141 -10.43 -7.62 -4.90
C GLY A 141 -10.97 -7.70 -6.33
N GLU A 142 -11.42 -6.61 -6.93
CA GLU A 142 -11.79 -6.56 -8.34
C GLU A 142 -10.55 -6.32 -9.21
N GLN A 143 -10.33 -7.18 -10.19
CA GLN A 143 -9.21 -7.07 -11.12
C GLN A 143 -9.36 -5.83 -12.00
N VAL A 144 -8.38 -4.93 -11.98
CA VAL A 144 -8.36 -3.70 -12.79
C VAL A 144 -7.31 -3.73 -13.90
N ALA A 145 -6.23 -4.50 -13.73
CA ALA A 145 -5.23 -4.70 -14.77
C ALA A 145 -4.49 -6.04 -14.61
N ILE A 146 -3.95 -6.55 -15.72
CA ILE A 146 -3.02 -7.70 -15.76
C ILE A 146 -1.77 -7.30 -16.52
N PHE A 147 -0.63 -7.52 -15.90
CA PHE A 147 0.68 -7.34 -16.50
C PHE A 147 1.31 -8.71 -16.79
N ARG A 148 1.87 -8.88 -17.96
CA ARG A 148 2.61 -10.09 -18.35
C ARG A 148 4.10 -9.84 -18.17
N LEU A 149 4.70 -10.59 -17.27
CA LEU A 149 6.14 -10.58 -17.03
C LEU A 149 6.74 -11.68 -17.90
N THR A 150 7.53 -11.31 -18.91
CA THR A 150 8.17 -12.27 -19.82
C THR A 150 9.67 -12.30 -19.60
N PRO A 151 10.31 -13.48 -19.74
CA PRO A 151 11.75 -13.56 -19.76
C PRO A 151 12.34 -12.67 -20.85
N ARG A 152 13.38 -11.88 -20.54
CA ARG A 152 14.16 -11.18 -21.55
C ARG A 152 15.38 -11.99 -21.90
N ASN A 153 15.64 -12.16 -23.18
CA ASN A 153 16.89 -12.75 -23.66
C ASN A 153 18.03 -11.74 -23.50
N ARG A 154 19.07 -12.13 -22.80
CA ARG A 154 20.28 -11.34 -22.53
C ARG A 154 21.00 -10.81 -23.79
N ALA A 155 20.64 -11.32 -24.98
CA ALA A 155 21.29 -10.98 -26.25
C ALA A 155 20.82 -9.62 -26.83
N ASP A 156 19.66 -9.13 -26.42
CA ASP A 156 19.05 -7.91 -27.01
C ASP A 156 19.28 -6.65 -26.19
N ASP A 157 19.91 -6.76 -25.00
CA ASP A 157 20.11 -5.65 -24.06
C ASP A 157 21.55 -5.15 -24.07
N GLN A 158 21.84 -4.13 -24.88
CA GLN A 158 23.05 -3.30 -24.71
C GLN A 158 22.90 -2.21 -23.63
N GLY A 159 21.81 -2.21 -22.88
CA GLY A 159 21.53 -1.28 -21.79
C GLY A 159 21.09 -2.01 -20.55
N ASP A 160 21.72 -1.70 -19.45
CA ASP A 160 21.42 -2.05 -18.05
C ASP A 160 20.69 -3.39 -17.83
N ALA A 161 21.44 -4.41 -17.50
CA ALA A 161 21.00 -5.79 -17.23
C ALA A 161 20.00 -5.94 -16.06
N TYR A 162 19.42 -4.86 -15.59
CA TYR A 162 18.66 -4.78 -14.33
C TYR A 162 17.15 -4.68 -14.48
N ASN A 163 16.61 -4.52 -15.69
CA ASN A 163 15.17 -4.38 -15.90
C ASN A 163 14.58 -5.57 -16.69
N SER A 164 14.39 -6.68 -16.02
CA SER A 164 13.77 -7.89 -16.58
C SER A 164 12.23 -7.88 -16.46
N GLY A 165 11.62 -6.73 -16.52
CA GLY A 165 10.16 -6.57 -16.49
C GLY A 165 9.62 -5.86 -17.71
N PRO A 166 8.31 -5.83 -17.95
CA PRO A 166 7.70 -4.98 -18.96
C PRO A 166 8.10 -3.52 -18.69
N ASP A 167 8.25 -2.73 -19.73
CA ASP A 167 8.76 -1.36 -19.68
C ASP A 167 7.98 -0.45 -18.72
N LYS A 168 6.71 -0.80 -18.39
CA LYS A 168 5.90 -0.14 -17.37
C LYS A 168 4.89 -1.10 -16.75
N LEU A 169 4.95 -1.24 -15.43
CA LEU A 169 3.92 -1.88 -14.61
C LEU A 169 3.01 -0.79 -14.04
N GLU A 170 2.29 -0.11 -14.91
CA GLU A 170 1.47 1.05 -14.58
C GLU A 170 0.10 0.93 -15.22
N ALA A 171 -0.94 1.23 -14.47
CA ALA A 171 -2.31 1.27 -14.96
C ALA A 171 -3.00 2.54 -14.49
N ARG A 172 -3.75 3.16 -15.41
CA ARG A 172 -4.67 4.26 -15.09
C ARG A 172 -6.04 3.68 -14.82
N VAL A 173 -6.56 3.93 -13.63
CA VAL A 173 -7.79 3.29 -13.13
C VAL A 173 -8.75 4.36 -12.62
N PRO A 174 -10.03 4.36 -13.08
CA PRO A 174 -11.06 5.18 -12.48
C PRO A 174 -11.46 4.59 -11.11
N ILE A 175 -11.33 5.37 -10.05
CA ILE A 175 -11.58 4.92 -8.68
C ILE A 175 -12.53 5.87 -7.97
N LYS A 176 -13.48 5.30 -7.24
CA LYS A 176 -14.38 6.05 -6.37
C LYS A 176 -13.70 6.37 -5.04
N ALA A 177 -13.93 7.58 -4.54
CA ALA A 177 -13.40 8.08 -3.27
C ALA A 177 -13.75 7.17 -2.09
N GLY A 178 -12.91 7.21 -1.07
CA GLY A 178 -13.05 6.46 0.17
C GLY A 178 -11.96 5.43 0.40
N PRO A 179 -12.04 4.71 1.51
CA PRO A 179 -11.08 3.67 1.85
C PRO A 179 -11.25 2.49 0.89
N ARG A 180 -10.15 2.06 0.27
CA ARG A 180 -10.04 0.93 -0.65
C ARG A 180 -8.81 0.11 -0.33
N VAL A 181 -8.79 -1.12 -0.80
CA VAL A 181 -7.62 -2.00 -0.73
C VAL A 181 -7.07 -2.20 -2.14
N VAL A 182 -5.83 -1.75 -2.36
CA VAL A 182 -5.11 -1.96 -3.61
C VAL A 182 -4.25 -3.20 -3.47
N GLY A 183 -4.48 -4.20 -4.31
CA GLY A 183 -3.78 -5.48 -4.31
C GLY A 183 -2.93 -5.66 -5.56
N ALA A 184 -1.72 -6.19 -5.39
CA ALA A 184 -0.87 -6.65 -6.50
C ALA A 184 -0.51 -8.11 -6.24
N THR A 185 -0.96 -9.03 -7.09
CA THR A 185 -0.88 -10.47 -6.85
C THR A 185 -0.42 -11.24 -8.06
N PHE A 186 0.09 -12.45 -7.81
CA PHE A 186 0.49 -13.37 -8.86
C PHE A 186 -0.51 -14.54 -8.91
N PRO A 187 -1.38 -14.62 -9.93
CA PRO A 187 -2.23 -15.77 -10.13
C PRO A 187 -1.42 -17.06 -10.23
N ARG A 188 -1.94 -18.16 -9.68
CA ARG A 188 -1.32 -19.47 -9.84
C ARG A 188 -1.67 -20.00 -11.22
N GLU A 189 -0.68 -20.22 -12.04
CA GLU A 189 -0.86 -20.81 -13.36
C GLU A 189 -0.98 -22.33 -13.34
N ARG A 190 -0.46 -22.95 -12.26
CA ARG A 190 -0.49 -24.40 -12.07
C ARG A 190 -1.07 -24.72 -10.70
N TRP A 191 -1.95 -25.69 -10.65
CA TRP A 191 -2.47 -26.23 -9.42
C TRP A 191 -1.39 -27.13 -8.77
N GLU A 192 -1.01 -26.77 -7.55
CA GLU A 192 -0.17 -27.59 -6.69
C GLU A 192 -0.97 -27.93 -5.44
N GLU A 193 -0.92 -29.20 -4.99
CA GLU A 193 -1.58 -29.61 -3.75
C GLU A 193 -0.94 -28.92 -2.55
N GLU A 194 -1.75 -28.34 -1.66
CA GLU A 194 -1.24 -27.79 -0.41
C GLU A 194 -0.66 -28.93 0.45
N GLY A 195 0.52 -28.69 1.02
CA GLY A 195 1.19 -29.65 1.90
C GLY A 195 2.20 -30.57 1.20
N VAL A 196 2.28 -30.57 -0.12
CA VAL A 196 3.39 -31.17 -0.86
C VAL A 196 4.52 -30.15 -0.88
N LEU A 197 5.77 -30.62 -0.65
CA LEU A 197 6.96 -29.81 -0.91
C LEU A 197 6.86 -29.32 -2.34
N GLN A 198 6.71 -28.02 -2.53
CA GLN A 198 6.64 -27.44 -3.87
C GLN A 198 7.85 -27.93 -4.66
N PRO A 199 7.68 -28.43 -5.89
CA PRO A 199 8.81 -28.79 -6.72
C PRO A 199 9.73 -27.56 -6.78
N ARG A 200 11.01 -27.81 -6.57
CA ARG A 200 12.02 -26.75 -6.65
C ARG A 200 11.84 -26.10 -7.99
N GLN A 201 11.30 -24.90 -8.00
CA GLN A 201 11.31 -24.11 -9.21
C GLN A 201 12.76 -23.98 -9.62
N GLN A 202 13.06 -24.15 -10.89
CA GLN A 202 14.42 -24.13 -11.43
C GLN A 202 14.97 -22.70 -11.32
N GLY A 203 15.30 -22.30 -10.12
CA GLY A 203 15.90 -21.05 -9.77
C GLY A 203 17.24 -21.28 -9.13
N PHE A 204 18.13 -20.39 -9.33
CA PHE A 204 19.46 -20.39 -8.74
C PHE A 204 19.31 -20.42 -7.21
N ALA A 205 19.42 -21.61 -6.62
CA ALA A 205 19.55 -21.78 -5.19
C ALA A 205 20.92 -21.28 -4.76
N LEU A 206 21.08 -19.98 -4.60
CA LEU A 206 22.02 -19.53 -3.60
C LEU A 206 21.48 -20.07 -2.27
N ALA A 207 22.28 -20.92 -1.65
CA ALA A 207 22.02 -21.47 -0.32
C ALA A 207 22.16 -20.37 0.74
N VAL A 208 21.27 -19.40 0.67
CA VAL A 208 20.97 -18.50 1.77
C VAL A 208 19.68 -19.06 2.35
N ASN A 209 19.80 -19.62 3.53
CA ASN A 209 18.74 -20.24 4.29
C ASN A 209 17.44 -19.48 4.06
N ASP A 210 16.38 -20.20 3.67
CA ASP A 210 15.00 -19.73 3.57
C ASP A 210 14.58 -18.84 2.38
N MET A 211 15.35 -18.74 1.31
CA MET A 211 14.86 -18.18 0.04
C MET A 211 14.67 -19.27 -1.02
N PRO A 212 13.57 -20.03 -0.96
CA PRO A 212 13.34 -21.12 -1.90
C PRO A 212 12.91 -20.67 -3.29
N ASP A 213 12.80 -19.34 -3.53
CA ASP A 213 12.01 -18.86 -4.65
C ASP A 213 12.68 -17.71 -5.41
N THR A 214 12.96 -17.95 -6.70
CA THR A 214 13.40 -16.93 -7.68
C THR A 214 12.23 -16.24 -8.39
N ASN A 215 11.01 -16.46 -7.93
CA ASN A 215 9.83 -15.83 -8.49
C ASN A 215 9.84 -14.32 -8.28
N PRO A 216 9.31 -13.55 -9.23
CA PRO A 216 9.18 -12.12 -9.07
C PRO A 216 8.30 -11.79 -7.87
N ARG A 217 8.64 -10.72 -7.17
CA ARG A 217 7.93 -10.19 -6.01
C ARG A 217 7.66 -8.70 -6.20
N VAL A 218 6.58 -8.22 -5.63
CA VAL A 218 6.26 -6.79 -5.60
C VAL A 218 7.13 -6.11 -4.55
N GLY A 219 7.85 -5.06 -4.95
CA GLY A 219 8.71 -4.25 -4.08
C GLY A 219 8.05 -2.97 -3.61
N SER A 220 7.23 -2.35 -4.48
CA SER A 220 6.45 -1.17 -4.10
C SER A 220 5.16 -1.05 -4.91
N ILE A 221 4.19 -0.36 -4.32
CA ILE A 221 2.98 0.15 -4.98
C ILE A 221 3.01 1.67 -4.84
N GLU A 222 3.00 2.39 -5.95
CA GLU A 222 2.89 3.84 -5.99
C GLU A 222 1.52 4.21 -6.54
N ILE A 223 0.79 5.07 -5.83
CA ILE A 223 -0.53 5.55 -6.20
C ILE A 223 -0.43 7.06 -6.39
N THR A 224 -0.74 7.55 -7.58
CA THR A 224 -0.69 8.98 -7.91
C THR A 224 -2.03 9.47 -8.42
N GLY A 225 -2.54 10.54 -7.84
CA GLY A 225 -3.80 11.14 -8.25
C GLY A 225 -4.50 11.97 -7.16
N PRO A 226 -5.74 12.40 -7.42
CA PRO A 226 -6.52 12.19 -8.64
C PRO A 226 -5.95 12.98 -9.82
N LEU A 227 -5.93 12.38 -11.02
CA LEU A 227 -5.52 13.01 -12.27
C LEU A 227 -6.67 13.77 -12.94
N THR A 228 -7.89 13.25 -12.73
CA THR A 228 -9.16 13.88 -13.08
C THR A 228 -9.96 14.10 -11.81
N ASP A 229 -10.67 15.22 -11.74
CA ASP A 229 -11.52 15.54 -10.58
C ASP A 229 -12.99 15.32 -10.94
N GLU A 230 -13.57 14.21 -10.53
CA GLU A 230 -14.98 13.88 -10.72
C GLU A 230 -15.85 14.24 -9.50
N GLY A 231 -15.22 14.79 -8.46
CA GLY A 231 -15.92 15.21 -7.24
C GLY A 231 -15.45 14.49 -5.97
N PRO A 232 -15.96 14.92 -4.83
CA PRO A 232 -15.52 14.39 -3.52
C PRO A 232 -16.05 13.00 -3.21
N GLY A 233 -16.91 12.42 -4.06
CA GLY A 233 -17.52 11.14 -3.87
C GLY A 233 -18.47 11.06 -2.65
N ASP A 234 -19.02 9.87 -2.43
CA ASP A 234 -19.87 9.56 -1.27
C ASP A 234 -19.11 8.70 -0.26
N THR A 235 -18.14 9.32 0.42
CA THR A 235 -17.28 8.62 1.39
C THR A 235 -17.99 8.42 2.74
N PRO A 236 -17.56 7.43 3.55
CA PRO A 236 -18.05 7.26 4.92
C PRO A 236 -17.89 8.51 5.77
N SER A 237 -16.78 9.24 5.63
CA SER A 237 -16.51 10.49 6.33
C SER A 237 -17.52 11.58 5.96
N ARG A 238 -17.77 11.76 4.68
CA ARG A 238 -18.75 12.75 4.19
C ARG A 238 -20.17 12.44 4.66
N ARG A 239 -20.58 11.18 4.63
CA ARG A 239 -21.90 10.76 5.16
C ARG A 239 -22.07 11.08 6.64
N ARG A 240 -20.97 10.96 7.41
CA ARG A 240 -20.99 11.24 8.85
C ARG A 240 -20.98 12.74 9.15
N LEU A 241 -20.24 13.54 8.38
CA LEU A 241 -20.12 14.99 8.57
C LEU A 241 -21.27 15.78 7.95
N LEU A 242 -21.75 15.37 6.78
CA LEU A 242 -22.75 16.08 5.99
C LEU A 242 -24.11 15.37 6.09
N THR A 243 -24.77 15.53 7.21
CA THR A 243 -26.10 14.92 7.47
C THR A 243 -27.21 15.61 6.69
N CYS A 244 -27.02 16.90 6.34
CA CYS A 244 -27.92 17.64 5.46
C CYS A 244 -27.26 17.82 4.10
N ARG A 245 -27.93 17.39 3.05
CA ARG A 245 -27.52 17.66 1.66
C ARG A 245 -28.36 18.84 1.16
N PRO A 246 -27.78 20.03 0.94
CA PRO A 246 -28.45 21.17 0.36
C PRO A 246 -28.88 20.88 -1.09
#